data_5be2a4fabf8ba368d6fa0aaf782c2c99
#
_entry.id   5be2a4fabf8ba368d6fa0aaf782c2c99
#
_cell.length_a   1.000
_cell.length_b   1.000
_cell.length_c   1.000
_cell.angle_alpha   90.00
_cell.angle_beta   90.00
_cell.angle_gamma   90.00
#
_symmetry.space_group_name_H-M   'P 1'
#
loop_
_entity.id
_entity.type
_entity.pdbx_description
1 polymer ?
#
loop_
_entity_poly.entity_id
_entity_poly.type
_entity_poly.pdbx_seq_one_letter_code
_entity_poly.pdbx_strand_id
1 'polypeptide(L)'
;MALKKPYTIAYNTFTDVALAFLEIELANGMIGYGSGSPAEEVVGETTEQTVANLNTSFVANLVGRDIRHFQEIIFESNIAFPHLPGTLAAIDIALHDAFGKYLGISIASYYGQKMNALPTSMTIGIKGLDETLQEANEYAAMGFKVFKVKTGMDLNEDIERIKALYTSFGKDYTIRVDANQGYDLAQLKLFLKATSSYPLELIEQPLKVGNEKDLLQLSAAERKYLTADEALKDPHAALQLAAGEHAFGIYNIKLMKCGGLLGAKEIATIAQHAGIDLFWGCNDESIISITAALHMAYACPNTKFIDLDGSFDL
;
A
#
# COMPACT_ATOMS: atom_id res chain seq x y z
N MET A 1 9.50 -16.74 2.96
CA MET A 1 8.39 -17.69 2.76
C MET A 1 8.08 -17.74 1.28
N ALA A 2 7.83 -18.92 0.69
CA ALA A 2 7.39 -19.01 -0.70
C ALA A 2 5.94 -18.53 -0.84
N LEU A 3 5.65 -17.77 -1.89
CA LEU A 3 4.28 -17.38 -2.22
C LEU A 3 3.50 -18.59 -2.76
N LYS A 4 2.23 -18.71 -2.40
CA LYS A 4 1.33 -19.73 -2.98
C LYS A 4 1.14 -19.52 -4.48
N LYS A 5 1.09 -18.29 -4.92
CA LYS A 5 0.99 -17.87 -6.33
C LYS A 5 2.07 -16.84 -6.64
N PRO A 6 3.19 -17.24 -7.28
CA PRO A 6 4.14 -16.27 -7.82
C PRO A 6 3.45 -15.33 -8.83
N TYR A 7 3.86 -14.07 -8.85
CA TYR A 7 3.27 -13.08 -9.77
C TYR A 7 4.32 -12.12 -10.34
N THR A 8 4.01 -11.57 -11.52
CA THR A 8 4.87 -10.65 -12.26
C THR A 8 4.24 -9.25 -12.30
N ILE A 9 5.08 -8.25 -12.09
CA ILE A 9 4.78 -6.83 -12.31
C ILE A 9 5.66 -6.29 -13.45
N ALA A 10 5.54 -5.01 -13.78
CA ALA A 10 6.24 -4.42 -14.93
C ALA A 10 7.78 -4.60 -14.93
N TYR A 11 8.42 -4.75 -13.78
CA TYR A 11 9.88 -4.81 -13.64
C TYR A 11 10.42 -5.97 -12.79
N ASN A 12 9.57 -6.80 -12.17
CA ASN A 12 10.03 -7.91 -11.31
C ASN A 12 9.04 -9.07 -11.30
N THR A 13 9.51 -10.27 -10.89
CA THR A 13 8.69 -11.45 -10.59
C THR A 13 8.96 -11.90 -9.17
N PHE A 14 7.92 -11.96 -8.34
CA PHE A 14 7.99 -12.37 -6.95
C PHE A 14 7.62 -13.83 -6.80
N THR A 15 8.47 -14.60 -6.12
CA THR A 15 8.29 -16.04 -5.84
C THR A 15 8.24 -16.33 -4.35
N ASP A 16 8.79 -15.43 -3.55
CA ASP A 16 8.89 -15.54 -2.11
C ASP A 16 8.97 -14.16 -1.46
N VAL A 17 8.80 -14.10 -0.15
CA VAL A 17 8.92 -12.89 0.66
C VAL A 17 9.69 -13.19 1.96
N ALA A 18 10.51 -12.25 2.36
CA ALA A 18 11.15 -12.23 3.67
C ALA A 18 10.38 -11.28 4.61
N LEU A 19 10.13 -11.71 5.84
CA LEU A 19 9.38 -10.97 6.85
C LEU A 19 10.22 -10.83 8.12
N ALA A 20 10.36 -9.62 8.65
CA ALA A 20 10.91 -9.36 9.96
C ALA A 20 9.77 -9.19 10.98
N PHE A 21 9.92 -9.75 12.18
CA PHE A 21 8.95 -9.61 13.26
C PHE A 21 9.60 -8.99 14.49
N LEU A 22 8.86 -8.13 15.17
CA LEU A 22 9.22 -7.56 16.46
C LEU A 22 8.12 -7.86 17.48
N GLU A 23 8.51 -8.40 18.62
CA GLU A 23 7.66 -8.62 19.77
C GLU A 23 8.07 -7.70 20.91
N ILE A 24 7.12 -7.01 21.52
CA ILE A 24 7.31 -6.14 22.68
C ILE A 24 6.45 -6.68 23.82
N GLU A 25 7.10 -7.16 24.89
CA GLU A 25 6.40 -7.58 26.10
C GLU A 25 6.38 -6.44 27.14
N LEU A 26 5.19 -6.07 27.59
CA LEU A 26 4.99 -5.09 28.66
C LEU A 26 5.13 -5.75 30.04
N ALA A 27 5.46 -4.97 31.08
CA ALA A 27 5.64 -5.44 32.45
C ALA A 27 4.41 -6.18 33.04
N ASN A 28 3.22 -5.97 32.46
CA ASN A 28 1.99 -6.67 32.83
C ASN A 28 1.72 -7.95 32.01
N GLY A 29 2.67 -8.39 31.19
CA GLY A 29 2.57 -9.57 30.34
C GLY A 29 1.81 -9.39 29.03
N MET A 30 1.35 -8.17 28.70
CA MET A 30 0.74 -7.89 27.37
C MET A 30 1.83 -7.85 26.31
N ILE A 31 1.56 -8.47 25.16
CA ILE A 31 2.51 -8.52 24.04
C ILE A 31 1.97 -7.71 22.85
N GLY A 32 2.78 -6.80 22.35
CA GLY A 32 2.59 -6.09 21.09
C GLY A 32 3.42 -6.70 19.97
N TYR A 33 2.85 -6.81 18.78
CA TYR A 33 3.49 -7.39 17.60
C TYR A 33 3.67 -6.35 16.51
N GLY A 34 4.84 -6.34 15.89
CA GLY A 34 5.16 -5.57 14.70
C GLY A 34 5.76 -6.44 13.61
N SER A 35 5.69 -5.97 12.38
CA SER A 35 6.28 -6.65 11.23
C SER A 35 6.82 -5.64 10.24
N GLY A 36 7.99 -5.94 9.64
CA GLY A 36 8.61 -5.21 8.56
C GLY A 36 8.78 -6.10 7.33
N SER A 37 8.38 -5.61 6.16
CA SER A 37 8.52 -6.26 4.85
C SER A 37 8.73 -5.16 3.78
N PRO A 38 9.90 -4.48 3.80
CA PRO A 38 10.19 -3.42 2.85
C PRO A 38 10.33 -4.00 1.44
N ALA A 39 9.96 -3.20 0.44
CA ALA A 39 10.26 -3.48 -0.96
C ALA A 39 11.55 -2.73 -1.33
N GLU A 40 12.66 -3.44 -1.44
CA GLU A 40 14.00 -2.84 -1.69
C GLU A 40 14.00 -1.93 -2.92
N GLU A 41 13.33 -2.35 -3.99
CA GLU A 41 13.27 -1.62 -5.25
C GLU A 41 12.57 -0.25 -5.11
N VAL A 42 11.72 -0.10 -4.10
CA VAL A 42 10.95 1.14 -3.86
C VAL A 42 11.63 2.02 -2.81
N VAL A 43 12.08 1.42 -1.70
CA VAL A 43 12.53 2.19 -0.52
C VAL A 43 14.03 2.06 -0.24
N GLY A 44 14.72 1.12 -0.90
CA GLY A 44 16.16 0.92 -0.74
C GLY A 44 16.57 0.21 0.56
N GLU A 45 15.61 -0.34 1.32
CA GLU A 45 15.85 -1.15 2.52
C GLU A 45 15.55 -2.62 2.24
N THR A 46 16.44 -3.53 2.67
CA THR A 46 16.19 -4.97 2.61
C THR A 46 15.65 -5.50 3.93
N THR A 47 15.00 -6.67 3.90
CA THR A 47 14.50 -7.30 5.14
C THR A 47 15.65 -7.72 6.06
N GLU A 48 16.80 -8.11 5.52
CA GLU A 48 18.02 -8.40 6.31
C GLU A 48 18.50 -7.17 7.07
N GLN A 49 18.48 -5.99 6.43
CA GLN A 49 18.78 -4.72 7.10
C GLN A 49 17.76 -4.42 8.20
N THR A 50 16.47 -4.62 7.94
CA THR A 50 15.44 -4.49 8.96
C THR A 50 15.75 -5.38 10.17
N VAL A 51 16.03 -6.67 9.96
CA VAL A 51 16.41 -7.59 11.04
C VAL A 51 17.66 -7.13 11.78
N ALA A 52 18.70 -6.68 11.07
CA ALA A 52 19.91 -6.18 11.69
C ALA A 52 19.63 -4.93 12.56
N ASN A 53 18.83 -3.99 12.07
CA ASN A 53 18.46 -2.78 12.77
C ASN A 53 17.65 -3.06 14.06
N LEU A 54 16.73 -4.03 14.00
CA LEU A 54 15.93 -4.45 15.16
C LEU A 54 16.80 -5.13 16.25
N ASN A 55 18.01 -5.57 15.95
CA ASN A 55 18.96 -6.14 16.90
C ASN A 55 20.04 -5.14 17.38
N THR A 56 19.85 -3.84 17.16
CA THR A 56 20.80 -2.82 17.62
C THR A 56 20.65 -2.47 19.10
N SER A 57 21.66 -1.82 19.66
CA SER A 57 21.62 -1.28 21.03
C SER A 57 20.52 -0.23 21.22
N PHE A 58 20.15 0.50 20.16
CA PHE A 58 19.02 1.44 20.23
C PHE A 58 17.74 0.70 20.63
N VAL A 59 17.37 -0.37 19.90
CA VAL A 59 16.17 -1.16 20.18
C VAL A 59 16.28 -1.86 21.53
N ALA A 60 17.42 -2.40 21.90
CA ALA A 60 17.65 -3.01 23.21
C ALA A 60 17.44 -2.00 24.37
N ASN A 61 17.78 -0.74 24.18
CA ASN A 61 17.59 0.34 25.18
C ASN A 61 16.13 0.83 25.29
N LEU A 62 15.22 0.35 24.47
CA LEU A 62 13.78 0.61 24.65
C LEU A 62 13.19 -0.18 25.82
N VAL A 63 13.87 -1.24 26.28
CA VAL A 63 13.46 -1.99 27.47
C VAL A 63 13.44 -1.09 28.71
N GLY A 64 12.31 -1.10 29.41
CA GLY A 64 12.09 -0.23 30.59
C GLY A 64 11.46 1.13 30.26
N ARG A 65 11.26 1.47 28.99
CA ARG A 65 10.52 2.68 28.58
C ARG A 65 9.03 2.51 28.87
N ASP A 66 8.38 3.61 29.20
CA ASP A 66 6.92 3.63 29.43
C ASP A 66 6.15 3.62 28.10
N ILE A 67 5.31 2.61 27.90
CA ILE A 67 4.50 2.49 26.67
C ILE A 67 3.58 3.69 26.41
N ARG A 68 3.22 4.45 27.44
CA ARG A 68 2.41 5.67 27.30
C ARG A 68 3.14 6.77 26.52
N HIS A 69 4.46 6.67 26.39
CA HIS A 69 5.31 7.56 25.60
C HIS A 69 5.65 6.98 24.22
N PHE A 70 4.84 6.06 23.68
CA PHE A 70 5.12 5.35 22.45
C PHE A 70 5.40 6.28 21.26
N GLN A 71 4.72 7.42 21.17
CA GLN A 71 4.97 8.40 20.08
C GLN A 71 6.35 9.05 20.17
N GLU A 72 6.85 9.32 21.39
CA GLU A 72 8.22 9.80 21.62
C GLU A 72 9.24 8.74 21.17
N ILE A 73 8.98 7.46 21.47
CA ILE A 73 9.83 6.35 21.05
C ILE A 73 9.84 6.23 19.52
N ILE A 74 8.69 6.38 18.86
CA ILE A 74 8.62 6.39 17.39
C ILE A 74 9.42 7.56 16.81
N PHE A 75 9.31 8.75 17.38
CA PHE A 75 10.07 9.92 16.96
C PHE A 75 11.59 9.68 17.09
N GLU A 76 12.04 9.16 18.23
CA GLU A 76 13.46 8.78 18.43
C GLU A 76 13.92 7.71 17.43
N SER A 77 13.03 6.74 17.12
CA SER A 77 13.31 5.70 16.12
C SER A 77 13.52 6.28 14.72
N ASN A 78 12.72 7.28 14.33
CA ASN A 78 12.91 7.99 13.05
C ASN A 78 14.24 8.71 12.95
N ILE A 79 14.78 9.19 14.10
CA ILE A 79 16.12 9.79 14.15
C ILE A 79 17.22 8.72 14.06
N ALA A 80 17.01 7.57 14.72
CA ALA A 80 17.98 6.47 14.77
C ALA A 80 18.07 5.71 13.43
N PHE A 81 16.97 5.59 12.70
CA PHE A 81 16.84 4.82 11.47
C PHE A 81 16.29 5.67 10.30
N PRO A 82 16.95 6.77 9.93
CA PRO A 82 16.48 7.64 8.87
C PRO A 82 16.41 6.89 7.54
N HIS A 83 15.30 7.04 6.81
CA HIS A 83 15.07 6.40 5.50
C HIS A 83 15.05 4.86 5.50
N LEU A 84 14.71 4.24 6.63
CA LEU A 84 14.58 2.79 6.81
C LEU A 84 13.13 2.43 7.20
N PRO A 85 12.18 2.58 6.26
CA PRO A 85 10.75 2.51 6.58
C PRO A 85 10.27 1.12 7.00
N GLY A 86 10.93 0.04 6.57
CA GLY A 86 10.61 -1.32 7.03
C GLY A 86 10.96 -1.52 8.51
N THR A 87 12.13 -1.04 8.93
CA THR A 87 12.55 -1.02 10.35
C THR A 87 11.60 -0.18 11.17
N LEU A 88 11.28 1.04 10.71
CA LEU A 88 10.37 1.96 11.40
C LEU A 88 8.96 1.39 11.50
N ALA A 89 8.44 0.76 10.43
CA ALA A 89 7.13 0.14 10.44
C ALA A 89 7.05 -1.00 11.47
N ALA A 90 8.07 -1.85 11.56
CA ALA A 90 8.10 -2.92 12.56
C ALA A 90 8.02 -2.37 14.00
N ILE A 91 8.78 -1.30 14.30
CA ILE A 91 8.79 -0.66 15.63
C ILE A 91 7.45 0.04 15.90
N ASP A 92 6.98 0.85 14.96
CA ASP A 92 5.76 1.64 15.07
C ASP A 92 4.53 0.75 15.28
N ILE A 93 4.38 -0.30 14.46
CA ILE A 93 3.27 -1.26 14.56
C ILE A 93 3.28 -1.97 15.92
N ALA A 94 4.45 -2.45 16.37
CA ALA A 94 4.58 -3.14 17.67
C ALA A 94 4.20 -2.22 18.84
N LEU A 95 4.66 -0.96 18.81
CA LEU A 95 4.34 0.04 19.85
C LEU A 95 2.85 0.39 19.84
N HIS A 96 2.25 0.60 18.68
CA HIS A 96 0.81 0.85 18.57
C HIS A 96 -0.01 -0.34 19.09
N ASP A 97 0.36 -1.57 18.71
CA ASP A 97 -0.33 -2.78 19.16
C ASP A 97 -0.23 -2.96 20.68
N ALA A 98 0.98 -2.81 21.25
CA ALA A 98 1.20 -2.84 22.70
C ALA A 98 0.38 -1.76 23.41
N PHE A 99 0.36 -0.53 22.90
CA PHE A 99 -0.37 0.59 23.49
C PHE A 99 -1.89 0.39 23.40
N GLY A 100 -2.41 -0.06 22.27
CA GLY A 100 -3.84 -0.37 22.10
C GLY A 100 -4.31 -1.44 23.10
N LYS A 101 -3.53 -2.52 23.26
CA LYS A 101 -3.77 -3.58 24.25
C LYS A 101 -3.70 -3.04 25.67
N TYR A 102 -2.72 -2.20 25.99
CA TYR A 102 -2.61 -1.53 27.29
C TYR A 102 -3.84 -0.69 27.63
N LEU A 103 -4.42 0.02 26.66
CA LEU A 103 -5.64 0.80 26.83
C LEU A 103 -6.93 -0.05 26.75
N GLY A 104 -6.88 -1.27 26.24
CA GLY A 104 -8.06 -2.12 25.98
C GLY A 104 -8.95 -1.63 24.85
N ILE A 105 -8.38 -0.91 23.85
CA ILE A 105 -9.10 -0.41 22.67
C ILE A 105 -8.35 -0.74 21.39
N SER A 106 -9.09 -0.82 20.28
CA SER A 106 -8.45 -0.97 18.96
C SER A 106 -7.77 0.34 18.51
N ILE A 107 -6.73 0.22 17.70
CA ILE A 107 -6.06 1.40 17.11
C ILE A 107 -7.01 2.20 16.20
N ALA A 108 -7.92 1.53 15.48
CA ALA A 108 -8.97 2.23 14.74
C ALA A 108 -9.85 3.10 15.66
N SER A 109 -10.23 2.58 16.83
CA SER A 109 -10.99 3.34 17.83
C SER A 109 -10.18 4.47 18.44
N TYR A 110 -8.89 4.26 18.71
CA TYR A 110 -7.98 5.28 19.23
C TYR A 110 -7.88 6.50 18.30
N TYR A 111 -7.75 6.27 16.98
CA TYR A 111 -7.71 7.34 15.98
C TYR A 111 -9.08 7.84 15.54
N GLY A 112 -10.16 7.22 16.01
CA GLY A 112 -11.55 7.61 15.72
C GLY A 112 -12.08 6.97 14.45
N GLN A 113 -12.48 5.70 14.55
CA GLN A 113 -13.03 4.91 13.43
C GLN A 113 -14.14 5.65 12.69
N LYS A 114 -14.04 5.75 11.36
CA LYS A 114 -14.96 6.46 10.47
C LYS A 114 -15.80 5.52 9.60
N MET A 115 -15.35 4.29 9.39
CA MET A 115 -16.06 3.30 8.56
C MET A 115 -15.89 1.89 9.14
N ASN A 116 -16.73 0.96 8.69
CA ASN A 116 -16.77 -0.40 9.23
C ASN A 116 -16.32 -1.46 8.22
N ALA A 117 -16.41 -1.18 6.93
CA ALA A 117 -16.03 -2.12 5.88
C ALA A 117 -15.76 -1.43 4.54
N LEU A 118 -14.82 -1.96 3.80
CA LEU A 118 -14.55 -1.66 2.39
C LEU A 118 -14.13 -2.97 1.70
N PRO A 119 -14.48 -3.16 0.41
CA PRO A 119 -14.00 -4.32 -0.33
C PRO A 119 -12.49 -4.17 -0.62
N THR A 120 -11.71 -5.22 -0.32
CA THR A 120 -10.33 -5.31 -0.81
C THR A 120 -10.30 -5.81 -2.25
N SER A 121 -9.28 -5.43 -3.02
CA SER A 121 -8.98 -6.06 -4.30
C SER A 121 -8.20 -7.35 -4.12
N MET A 122 -8.22 -8.20 -5.16
CA MET A 122 -7.29 -9.30 -5.36
C MET A 122 -6.40 -8.98 -6.55
N THR A 123 -5.10 -9.14 -6.34
CA THR A 123 -4.10 -8.80 -7.35
C THR A 123 -3.94 -9.93 -8.36
N ILE A 124 -4.02 -9.58 -9.65
CA ILE A 124 -3.74 -10.45 -10.79
C ILE A 124 -2.46 -9.95 -11.44
N GLY A 125 -1.39 -10.74 -11.39
CA GLY A 125 -0.10 -10.43 -11.98
C GLY A 125 -0.14 -10.35 -13.52
N ILE A 126 0.94 -9.87 -14.13
CA ILE A 126 1.09 -9.87 -15.61
C ILE A 126 1.24 -11.30 -16.08
N LYS A 127 0.32 -11.74 -16.92
CA LYS A 127 0.27 -13.08 -17.52
C LYS A 127 -0.61 -13.09 -18.78
N GLY A 128 -0.67 -14.24 -19.47
CA GLY A 128 -1.51 -14.43 -20.63
C GLY A 128 -3.00 -14.21 -20.36
N LEU A 129 -3.77 -13.95 -21.43
CA LEU A 129 -5.20 -13.64 -21.34
C LEU A 129 -6.00 -14.75 -20.64
N ASP A 130 -5.79 -16.02 -21.06
CA ASP A 130 -6.53 -17.16 -20.52
C ASP A 130 -6.22 -17.37 -19.03
N GLU A 131 -4.95 -17.23 -18.62
CA GLU A 131 -4.52 -17.32 -17.22
C GLU A 131 -5.10 -16.19 -16.39
N THR A 132 -5.17 -14.97 -16.93
CA THR A 132 -5.81 -13.81 -16.27
C THR A 132 -7.29 -14.07 -15.99
N LEU A 133 -8.03 -14.60 -16.99
CA LEU A 133 -9.45 -14.92 -16.84
C LEU A 133 -9.68 -16.09 -15.87
N GLN A 134 -8.80 -17.10 -15.90
CA GLN A 134 -8.86 -18.22 -14.98
C GLN A 134 -8.69 -17.73 -13.52
N GLU A 135 -7.67 -16.93 -13.25
CA GLU A 135 -7.41 -16.43 -11.88
C GLU A 135 -8.52 -15.50 -11.40
N ALA A 136 -9.06 -14.63 -12.27
CA ALA A 136 -10.21 -13.81 -11.96
C ALA A 136 -11.44 -14.65 -11.58
N ASN A 137 -11.69 -15.77 -12.28
CA ASN A 137 -12.76 -16.71 -11.94
C ASN A 137 -12.54 -17.38 -10.58
N GLU A 138 -11.29 -17.75 -10.25
CA GLU A 138 -10.95 -18.31 -8.93
C GLU A 138 -11.28 -17.31 -7.82
N TYR A 139 -10.85 -16.04 -7.96
CA TYR A 139 -11.17 -15.00 -6.98
C TYR A 139 -12.66 -14.69 -6.89
N ALA A 140 -13.35 -14.68 -8.03
CA ALA A 140 -14.81 -14.51 -8.07
C ALA A 140 -15.53 -15.64 -7.32
N ALA A 141 -15.08 -16.89 -7.48
CA ALA A 141 -15.62 -18.05 -6.77
C ALA A 141 -15.38 -17.98 -5.25
N MET A 142 -14.29 -17.32 -4.82
CA MET A 142 -14.03 -17.03 -3.40
C MET A 142 -14.87 -15.87 -2.86
N GLY A 143 -15.63 -15.17 -3.71
CA GLY A 143 -16.52 -14.05 -3.32
C GLY A 143 -15.92 -12.66 -3.50
N PHE A 144 -14.70 -12.53 -4.01
CA PHE A 144 -14.10 -11.22 -4.28
C PHE A 144 -14.77 -10.56 -5.49
N LYS A 145 -14.92 -9.23 -5.41
CA LYS A 145 -15.61 -8.42 -6.43
C LYS A 145 -14.73 -7.33 -7.03
N VAL A 146 -13.51 -7.18 -6.55
CA VAL A 146 -12.57 -6.16 -7.01
C VAL A 146 -11.28 -6.84 -7.46
N PHE A 147 -10.88 -6.62 -8.70
CA PHE A 147 -9.63 -7.12 -9.26
C PHE A 147 -8.66 -5.98 -9.48
N LYS A 148 -7.43 -6.12 -8.97
CA LYS A 148 -6.31 -5.23 -9.29
C LYS A 148 -5.43 -5.94 -10.32
N VAL A 149 -5.37 -5.40 -11.52
CA VAL A 149 -4.68 -6.01 -12.67
C VAL A 149 -3.35 -5.32 -12.88
N LYS A 150 -2.26 -6.07 -12.77
CA LYS A 150 -0.92 -5.58 -13.08
C LYS A 150 -0.75 -5.44 -14.60
N THR A 151 -0.17 -4.31 -15.02
CA THR A 151 0.03 -3.91 -16.42
C THR A 151 1.41 -3.26 -16.59
N GLY A 152 1.72 -2.73 -17.76
CA GLY A 152 2.90 -1.91 -17.99
C GLY A 152 4.05 -2.60 -18.74
N MET A 153 3.87 -3.85 -19.21
CA MET A 153 4.86 -4.53 -20.06
C MET A 153 4.52 -4.40 -21.55
N ASP A 154 3.31 -4.73 -21.95
CA ASP A 154 2.82 -4.59 -23.31
C ASP A 154 1.43 -3.92 -23.32
N LEU A 155 1.36 -2.74 -23.90
CA LEU A 155 0.15 -1.92 -23.94
C LEU A 155 -1.03 -2.62 -24.60
N ASN A 156 -0.81 -3.38 -25.69
CA ASN A 156 -1.88 -4.04 -26.42
C ASN A 156 -2.43 -5.22 -25.62
N GLU A 157 -1.56 -6.04 -25.04
CA GLU A 157 -1.96 -7.14 -24.16
C GLU A 157 -2.69 -6.61 -22.91
N ASP A 158 -2.23 -5.51 -22.32
CA ASP A 158 -2.88 -4.86 -21.20
C ASP A 158 -4.32 -4.44 -21.54
N ILE A 159 -4.52 -3.77 -22.68
CA ILE A 159 -5.84 -3.36 -23.18
C ILE A 159 -6.73 -4.59 -23.43
N GLU A 160 -6.19 -5.66 -24.02
CA GLU A 160 -6.95 -6.89 -24.30
C GLU A 160 -7.39 -7.57 -23.00
N ARG A 161 -6.53 -7.66 -22.00
CA ARG A 161 -6.87 -8.24 -20.68
C ARG A 161 -7.98 -7.46 -20.00
N ILE A 162 -7.92 -6.11 -19.99
CA ILE A 162 -8.97 -5.27 -19.41
C ILE A 162 -10.30 -5.46 -20.12
N LYS A 163 -10.31 -5.46 -21.47
CA LYS A 163 -11.51 -5.71 -22.26
C LYS A 163 -12.14 -7.07 -21.96
N ALA A 164 -11.32 -8.11 -21.90
CA ALA A 164 -11.77 -9.48 -21.65
C ALA A 164 -12.35 -9.63 -20.22
N LEU A 165 -11.69 -9.07 -19.20
CA LEU A 165 -12.21 -9.06 -17.84
C LEU A 165 -13.56 -8.35 -17.77
N TYR A 166 -13.68 -7.16 -18.36
CA TYR A 166 -14.95 -6.44 -18.38
C TYR A 166 -16.05 -7.22 -19.12
N THR A 167 -15.71 -7.86 -20.25
CA THR A 167 -16.65 -8.67 -21.02
C THR A 167 -17.14 -9.88 -20.24
N SER A 168 -16.24 -10.52 -19.47
CA SER A 168 -16.55 -11.74 -18.72
C SER A 168 -17.31 -11.48 -17.42
N PHE A 169 -16.99 -10.39 -16.73
CA PHE A 169 -17.49 -10.12 -15.38
C PHE A 169 -18.50 -8.96 -15.34
N GLY A 170 -18.50 -8.08 -16.34
CA GLY A 170 -19.48 -6.98 -16.45
C GLY A 170 -19.40 -5.96 -15.31
N LYS A 171 -20.55 -5.36 -15.02
CA LYS A 171 -20.66 -4.26 -14.05
C LYS A 171 -20.71 -4.71 -12.58
N ASP A 172 -20.82 -6.00 -12.34
CA ASP A 172 -20.90 -6.55 -10.99
C ASP A 172 -19.50 -6.66 -10.34
N TYR A 173 -18.44 -6.40 -11.12
CA TYR A 173 -17.06 -6.42 -10.70
C TYR A 173 -16.37 -5.10 -11.00
N THR A 174 -15.46 -4.74 -10.12
CA THR A 174 -14.65 -3.53 -10.22
C THR A 174 -13.24 -3.89 -10.68
N ILE A 175 -12.70 -3.14 -11.63
CA ILE A 175 -11.33 -3.30 -12.12
C ILE A 175 -10.51 -2.09 -11.70
N ARG A 176 -9.38 -2.36 -11.04
CA ARG A 176 -8.28 -1.44 -10.76
C ARG A 176 -7.09 -1.83 -11.61
N VAL A 177 -6.29 -0.87 -12.03
CA VAL A 177 -5.10 -1.11 -12.83
C VAL A 177 -3.89 -0.61 -12.07
N ASP A 178 -2.80 -1.38 -12.07
CA ASP A 178 -1.52 -0.96 -11.54
C ASP A 178 -0.44 -1.18 -12.62
N ALA A 179 0.08 -0.07 -13.12
CA ALA A 179 1.07 -0.09 -14.20
C ALA A 179 2.51 -0.14 -13.69
N ASN A 180 2.73 -0.02 -12.38
CA ASN A 180 4.05 -0.05 -11.75
C ASN A 180 5.12 0.70 -12.57
N GLN A 181 4.81 1.95 -12.94
CA GLN A 181 5.71 2.84 -13.71
C GLN A 181 5.96 2.39 -15.17
N GLY A 182 5.19 1.45 -15.72
CA GLY A 182 5.48 0.78 -16.98
C GLY A 182 5.12 1.58 -18.24
N TYR A 183 4.37 2.70 -18.12
CA TYR A 183 3.99 3.51 -19.27
C TYR A 183 4.78 4.82 -19.36
N ASP A 184 4.90 5.32 -20.59
CA ASP A 184 5.11 6.74 -20.84
C ASP A 184 3.77 7.46 -21.02
N LEU A 185 3.81 8.81 -21.14
CA LEU A 185 2.59 9.61 -21.28
C LEU A 185 1.79 9.28 -22.56
N ALA A 186 2.46 8.96 -23.66
CA ALA A 186 1.79 8.62 -24.93
C ALA A 186 1.06 7.29 -24.80
N GLN A 187 1.70 6.30 -24.19
CA GLN A 187 1.10 5.00 -23.90
C GLN A 187 -0.08 5.14 -22.94
N LEU A 188 0.04 5.94 -21.87
CA LEU A 188 -1.06 6.20 -20.95
C LEU A 188 -2.26 6.83 -21.65
N LYS A 189 -2.05 7.84 -22.52
CA LYS A 189 -3.13 8.46 -23.31
C LYS A 189 -3.81 7.45 -24.24
N LEU A 190 -3.05 6.55 -24.86
CA LEU A 190 -3.60 5.47 -25.70
C LEU A 190 -4.39 4.47 -24.85
N PHE A 191 -3.87 4.07 -23.68
CA PHE A 191 -4.55 3.18 -22.74
C PHE A 191 -5.90 3.76 -22.29
N LEU A 192 -5.91 5.00 -21.81
CA LEU A 192 -7.12 5.72 -21.38
C LEU A 192 -8.17 5.79 -22.50
N LYS A 193 -7.73 6.11 -23.73
CA LYS A 193 -8.62 6.17 -24.90
C LYS A 193 -9.19 4.78 -25.25
N ALA A 194 -8.37 3.73 -25.26
CA ALA A 194 -8.77 2.38 -25.63
C ALA A 194 -9.67 1.71 -24.59
N THR A 195 -9.55 2.11 -23.32
CA THR A 195 -10.34 1.59 -22.19
C THR A 195 -11.50 2.49 -21.78
N SER A 196 -11.75 3.61 -22.48
CA SER A 196 -12.77 4.60 -22.10
C SER A 196 -14.20 4.06 -21.99
N SER A 197 -14.52 2.95 -22.65
CA SER A 197 -15.82 2.27 -22.55
C SER A 197 -15.89 1.23 -21.43
N TYR A 198 -14.79 1.01 -20.72
CA TYR A 198 -14.65 0.05 -19.64
C TYR A 198 -14.29 0.82 -18.36
N PRO A 199 -15.25 1.04 -17.45
CA PRO A 199 -14.99 1.88 -16.28
C PRO A 199 -13.95 1.23 -15.37
N LEU A 200 -12.80 1.89 -15.26
CA LEU A 200 -11.76 1.58 -14.30
C LEU A 200 -11.96 2.42 -13.05
N GLU A 201 -11.81 1.82 -11.88
CA GLU A 201 -11.97 2.54 -10.61
C GLU A 201 -10.78 3.47 -10.34
N LEU A 202 -9.55 3.00 -10.64
CA LEU A 202 -8.31 3.76 -10.54
C LEU A 202 -7.22 3.17 -11.45
N ILE A 203 -6.19 3.99 -11.71
CA ILE A 203 -4.95 3.59 -12.40
C ILE A 203 -3.77 4.03 -11.54
N GLU A 204 -3.03 3.06 -11.03
CA GLU A 204 -1.94 3.26 -10.09
C GLU A 204 -0.61 3.40 -10.82
N GLN A 205 0.18 4.37 -10.39
CA GLN A 205 1.54 4.75 -10.81
C GLN A 205 1.83 4.46 -12.29
N PRO A 206 1.14 5.15 -13.22
CA PRO A 206 1.32 4.85 -14.64
C PRO A 206 2.69 5.25 -15.18
N LEU A 207 3.26 6.39 -14.72
CA LEU A 207 4.54 6.90 -15.18
C LEU A 207 5.64 6.67 -14.15
N LYS A 208 6.89 6.65 -14.62
CA LYS A 208 8.08 6.60 -13.77
C LYS A 208 8.12 7.77 -12.79
N VAL A 209 8.58 7.50 -11.58
CA VAL A 209 8.83 8.52 -10.56
C VAL A 209 9.78 9.58 -11.13
N GLY A 210 9.42 10.86 -10.89
CA GLY A 210 10.08 12.03 -11.47
C GLY A 210 9.37 12.61 -12.69
N ASN A 211 8.45 11.87 -13.32
CA ASN A 211 7.66 12.30 -14.48
C ASN A 211 6.21 12.69 -14.11
N GLU A 212 5.91 12.92 -12.83
CA GLU A 212 4.54 13.24 -12.37
C GLU A 212 3.97 14.49 -13.04
N LYS A 213 4.83 15.48 -13.35
CA LYS A 213 4.42 16.71 -14.02
C LYS A 213 3.88 16.49 -15.42
N ASP A 214 4.27 15.41 -16.11
CA ASP A 214 3.74 15.10 -17.42
C ASP A 214 2.26 14.72 -17.36
N LEU A 215 1.78 14.21 -16.23
CA LEU A 215 0.37 13.92 -15.99
C LEU A 215 -0.51 15.18 -16.01
N LEU A 216 0.04 16.37 -15.77
CA LEU A 216 -0.68 17.63 -15.88
C LEU A 216 -1.15 17.94 -17.32
N GLN A 217 -0.63 17.23 -18.33
CA GLN A 217 -1.13 17.29 -19.71
C GLN A 217 -2.45 16.52 -19.92
N LEU A 218 -2.89 15.71 -18.93
CA LEU A 218 -4.21 15.09 -18.89
C LEU A 218 -5.24 16.07 -18.30
N SER A 219 -6.51 15.84 -18.61
CA SER A 219 -7.58 16.61 -17.99
C SER A 219 -7.66 16.35 -16.47
N ALA A 220 -8.19 17.30 -15.71
CA ALA A 220 -8.42 17.11 -14.28
C ALA A 220 -9.36 15.91 -13.98
N ALA A 221 -10.29 15.62 -14.90
CA ALA A 221 -11.18 14.47 -14.78
C ALA A 221 -10.42 13.14 -14.89
N GLU A 222 -9.44 13.02 -15.80
CA GLU A 222 -8.59 11.84 -15.93
C GLU A 222 -7.66 11.69 -14.74
N ARG A 223 -7.01 12.77 -14.30
CA ARG A 223 -6.09 12.75 -13.15
C ARG A 223 -6.76 12.35 -11.83
N LYS A 224 -8.08 12.58 -11.71
CA LYS A 224 -8.85 12.20 -10.52
C LYS A 224 -8.79 10.70 -10.23
N TYR A 225 -8.60 9.86 -11.24
CA TYR A 225 -8.50 8.41 -11.11
C TYR A 225 -7.06 7.90 -11.05
N LEU A 226 -6.07 8.80 -11.22
CA LEU A 226 -4.67 8.39 -11.10
C LEU A 226 -4.24 8.34 -9.64
N THR A 227 -3.49 7.31 -9.32
CA THR A 227 -3.04 7.00 -7.96
C THR A 227 -1.52 7.06 -7.88
N ALA A 228 -1.00 7.79 -6.90
CA ALA A 228 0.42 7.80 -6.57
C ALA A 228 0.76 6.60 -5.67
N ASP A 229 1.72 5.75 -6.06
CA ASP A 229 2.29 4.68 -5.25
C ASP A 229 3.80 4.88 -5.03
N GLU A 230 4.64 4.56 -5.99
CA GLU A 230 6.09 4.66 -5.84
C GLU A 230 6.58 6.12 -5.70
N ALA A 231 5.77 7.08 -6.19
CA ALA A 231 6.02 8.50 -5.99
C ALA A 231 5.68 8.98 -4.56
N LEU A 232 4.89 8.22 -3.80
CA LEU A 232 4.41 8.56 -2.45
C LEU A 232 5.09 7.67 -1.41
N LYS A 233 6.24 8.08 -0.91
CA LYS A 233 7.01 7.26 0.04
C LYS A 233 6.83 7.70 1.50
N ASP A 234 6.64 9.00 1.75
CA ASP A 234 6.64 9.59 3.08
C ASP A 234 5.78 10.87 3.13
N PRO A 235 5.59 11.48 4.31
CA PRO A 235 4.85 12.74 4.43
C PRO A 235 5.45 13.92 3.64
N HIS A 236 6.78 13.92 3.42
CA HIS A 236 7.42 14.97 2.63
C HIS A 236 7.03 14.84 1.15
N ALA A 237 7.08 13.62 0.60
CA ALA A 237 6.59 13.35 -0.75
C ALA A 237 5.10 13.72 -0.90
N ALA A 238 4.28 13.41 0.11
CA ALA A 238 2.85 13.78 0.11
C ALA A 238 2.65 15.30 0.02
N LEU A 239 3.45 16.10 0.75
CA LEU A 239 3.42 17.57 0.68
C LEU A 239 3.83 18.07 -0.71
N GLN A 240 4.87 17.49 -1.31
CA GLN A 240 5.34 17.86 -2.64
C GLN A 240 4.29 17.56 -3.72
N LEU A 241 3.67 16.38 -3.67
CA LEU A 241 2.63 15.95 -4.62
C LEU A 241 1.31 16.73 -4.45
N ALA A 242 1.03 17.23 -3.24
CA ALA A 242 -0.13 18.08 -2.95
C ALA A 242 0.09 19.55 -3.28
N ALA A 243 1.31 19.96 -3.66
CA ALA A 243 1.62 21.34 -3.96
C ALA A 243 1.14 21.75 -5.36
N GLY A 244 0.31 22.79 -5.45
CA GLY A 244 -0.17 23.35 -6.71
C GLY A 244 -1.23 22.49 -7.40
N GLU A 245 -1.09 22.27 -8.71
CA GLU A 245 -2.04 21.44 -9.48
C GLU A 245 -1.70 19.97 -9.30
N HIS A 246 -2.70 19.17 -8.90
CA HIS A 246 -2.48 17.76 -8.56
C HIS A 246 -2.33 16.88 -9.81
N ALA A 247 -1.24 16.14 -9.87
CA ALA A 247 -1.01 15.09 -10.86
C ALA A 247 -1.82 13.81 -10.55
N PHE A 248 -2.10 13.56 -9.27
CA PHE A 248 -2.84 12.40 -8.76
C PHE A 248 -4.05 12.84 -7.93
N GLY A 249 -5.17 12.16 -8.12
CA GLY A 249 -6.38 12.33 -7.30
C GLY A 249 -6.46 11.39 -6.11
N ILE A 250 -5.57 10.37 -6.05
CA ILE A 250 -5.57 9.32 -5.05
C ILE A 250 -4.14 9.07 -4.57
N TYR A 251 -3.97 8.84 -3.27
CA TYR A 251 -2.71 8.45 -2.63
C TYR A 251 -2.79 7.01 -2.14
N ASN A 252 -1.90 6.14 -2.63
CA ASN A 252 -1.74 4.79 -2.11
C ASN A 252 -0.74 4.79 -0.95
N ILE A 253 -1.26 4.64 0.28
CA ILE A 253 -0.48 4.55 1.49
C ILE A 253 -0.14 3.09 1.77
N LYS A 254 1.17 2.79 1.91
CA LYS A 254 1.68 1.50 2.39
C LYS A 254 2.53 1.75 3.62
N LEU A 255 2.27 1.05 4.72
CA LEU A 255 3.02 1.22 5.97
C LEU A 255 4.52 0.98 5.79
N MET A 256 4.87 0.08 4.88
CA MET A 256 6.26 -0.27 4.53
C MET A 256 6.99 0.82 3.74
N LYS A 257 6.28 1.81 3.20
CA LYS A 257 6.91 2.99 2.54
C LYS A 257 7.08 4.16 3.49
N CYS A 258 6.12 4.36 4.39
CA CYS A 258 6.06 5.57 5.23
C CYS A 258 6.47 5.34 6.70
N GLY A 259 6.99 4.16 7.03
CA GLY A 259 7.53 3.90 8.37
C GLY A 259 6.49 3.62 9.44
N GLY A 260 5.30 3.12 9.08
CA GLY A 260 4.28 2.71 10.03
C GLY A 260 3.05 3.62 10.10
N LEU A 261 2.29 3.50 11.20
CA LEU A 261 0.98 4.15 11.35
C LEU A 261 1.09 5.67 11.51
N LEU A 262 2.14 6.15 12.19
CA LEU A 262 2.31 7.59 12.42
C LEU A 262 2.57 8.32 11.10
N GLY A 263 3.53 7.85 10.30
CA GLY A 263 3.80 8.40 8.96
C GLY A 263 2.59 8.30 8.02
N ALA A 264 1.88 7.17 8.07
CA ALA A 264 0.63 6.99 7.32
C ALA A 264 -0.45 8.00 7.73
N LYS A 265 -0.58 8.30 9.04
CA LYS A 265 -1.51 9.31 9.54
C LYS A 265 -1.17 10.71 9.07
N GLU A 266 0.11 11.06 9.02
CA GLU A 266 0.58 12.35 8.50
C GLU A 266 0.25 12.50 7.01
N ILE A 267 0.54 11.48 6.19
CA ILE A 267 0.16 11.45 4.76
C ILE A 267 -1.36 11.60 4.60
N ALA A 268 -2.15 10.84 5.37
CA ALA A 268 -3.60 10.89 5.31
C ALA A 268 -4.16 12.28 5.66
N THR A 269 -3.52 12.97 6.62
CA THR A 269 -3.90 14.33 7.01
C THR A 269 -3.60 15.33 5.89
N ILE A 270 -2.43 15.24 5.26
CA ILE A 270 -2.06 16.08 4.11
C ILE A 270 -3.06 15.87 2.97
N ALA A 271 -3.32 14.60 2.60
CA ALA A 271 -4.26 14.25 1.54
C ALA A 271 -5.68 14.79 1.82
N GLN A 272 -6.16 14.68 3.06
CA GLN A 272 -7.46 15.20 3.47
C GLN A 272 -7.58 16.71 3.23
N HIS A 273 -6.57 17.49 3.63
CA HIS A 273 -6.58 18.93 3.44
C HIS A 273 -6.37 19.36 1.99
N ALA A 274 -5.72 18.52 1.19
CA ALA A 274 -5.55 18.73 -0.25
C ALA A 274 -6.76 18.26 -1.09
N GLY A 275 -7.75 17.59 -0.48
CA GLY A 275 -8.90 17.03 -1.20
C GLY A 275 -8.56 15.80 -2.05
N ILE A 276 -7.54 15.03 -1.64
CA ILE A 276 -7.06 13.82 -2.29
C ILE A 276 -7.63 12.61 -1.56
N ASP A 277 -8.16 11.65 -2.30
CA ASP A 277 -8.70 10.41 -1.77
C ASP A 277 -7.58 9.45 -1.36
N LEU A 278 -7.88 8.51 -0.45
CA LEU A 278 -6.93 7.51 0.00
C LEU A 278 -7.27 6.13 -0.51
N PHE A 279 -6.23 5.44 -0.91
CA PHE A 279 -6.11 4.03 -1.18
C PHE A 279 -5.09 3.44 -0.20
N TRP A 280 -5.41 2.33 0.46
CA TRP A 280 -4.50 1.66 1.38
C TRP A 280 -4.05 0.36 0.75
N GLY A 281 -2.79 0.33 0.37
CA GLY A 281 -2.15 -0.83 -0.23
C GLY A 281 -1.18 -1.52 0.71
N CYS A 282 -0.57 -2.58 0.20
CA CYS A 282 0.45 -3.36 0.86
C CYS A 282 1.50 -3.84 -0.13
N ASN A 283 2.56 -4.42 0.41
CA ASN A 283 3.43 -5.37 -0.28
C ASN A 283 2.93 -6.80 0.07
N ASP A 284 3.71 -7.83 -0.22
CA ASP A 284 3.51 -9.14 0.40
C ASP A 284 3.90 -9.04 1.87
N GLU A 285 2.92 -9.06 2.75
CA GLU A 285 3.06 -8.68 4.14
C GLU A 285 2.35 -9.65 5.08
N SER A 286 2.85 -9.72 6.32
CA SER A 286 2.19 -10.49 7.37
C SER A 286 0.80 -9.92 7.71
N ILE A 287 -0.07 -10.77 8.26
CA ILE A 287 -1.39 -10.35 8.77
C ILE A 287 -1.26 -9.24 9.86
N ILE A 288 -0.11 -9.11 10.52
CA ILE A 288 0.14 -8.09 11.53
C ILE A 288 0.14 -6.71 10.88
N SER A 289 0.97 -6.50 9.86
CA SER A 289 1.04 -5.21 9.15
C SER A 289 -0.21 -4.93 8.33
N ILE A 290 -0.81 -5.95 7.70
CA ILE A 290 -2.09 -5.82 7.00
C ILE A 290 -3.19 -5.34 7.95
N THR A 291 -3.28 -5.92 9.16
CA THR A 291 -4.26 -5.48 10.17
C THR A 291 -3.99 -4.05 10.64
N ALA A 292 -2.72 -3.67 10.82
CA ALA A 292 -2.34 -2.30 11.19
C ALA A 292 -2.76 -1.29 10.11
N ALA A 293 -2.52 -1.59 8.83
CA ALA A 293 -2.97 -0.77 7.70
C ALA A 293 -4.51 -0.66 7.66
N LEU A 294 -5.23 -1.76 7.90
CA LEU A 294 -6.70 -1.78 7.95
C LEU A 294 -7.26 -0.88 9.07
N HIS A 295 -6.64 -0.89 10.26
CA HIS A 295 -7.01 -0.02 11.37
C HIS A 295 -6.90 1.46 10.96
N MET A 296 -5.81 1.84 10.30
CA MET A 296 -5.62 3.21 9.83
C MET A 296 -6.57 3.57 8.68
N ALA A 297 -6.79 2.64 7.75
CA ALA A 297 -7.75 2.82 6.66
C ALA A 297 -9.14 3.19 7.21
N TYR A 298 -9.59 2.49 8.25
CA TYR A 298 -10.91 2.72 8.86
C TYR A 298 -10.96 3.98 9.75
N ALA A 299 -9.82 4.49 10.18
CA ALA A 299 -9.74 5.71 10.98
C ALA A 299 -9.62 7.00 10.15
N CYS A 300 -9.28 6.91 8.86
CA CYS A 300 -9.05 8.07 8.00
C CYS A 300 -10.31 8.40 7.16
N PRO A 301 -10.88 9.62 7.28
CA PRO A 301 -12.20 9.94 6.70
C PRO A 301 -12.22 10.02 5.17
N ASN A 302 -11.08 10.26 4.53
CA ASN A 302 -10.91 10.32 3.08
C ASN A 302 -10.49 8.99 2.45
N THR A 303 -10.50 7.88 3.20
CA THR A 303 -10.32 6.53 2.67
C THR A 303 -11.47 6.17 1.72
N LYS A 304 -11.14 5.74 0.52
CA LYS A 304 -12.10 5.26 -0.49
C LYS A 304 -11.84 3.81 -0.89
N PHE A 305 -10.57 3.39 -0.86
CA PHE A 305 -10.16 2.11 -1.43
C PHE A 305 -9.21 1.39 -0.47
N ILE A 306 -9.27 0.06 -0.49
CA ILE A 306 -8.27 -0.81 0.16
C ILE A 306 -7.84 -1.91 -0.81
N ASP A 307 -6.58 -2.33 -0.68
CA ASP A 307 -5.88 -3.37 -1.44
C ASP A 307 -4.93 -4.07 -0.46
N LEU A 308 -5.53 -4.84 0.44
CA LEU A 308 -4.85 -5.45 1.59
C LEU A 308 -4.91 -6.98 1.47
N ASP A 309 -4.50 -7.48 0.30
CA ASP A 309 -4.47 -8.89 -0.05
C ASP A 309 -3.12 -9.58 0.22
N GLY A 310 -2.07 -8.81 0.54
CA GLY A 310 -0.68 -9.30 0.63
C GLY A 310 -0.41 -10.42 1.64
N SER A 311 -1.38 -10.77 2.51
CA SER A 311 -1.26 -11.92 3.41
C SER A 311 -1.97 -13.19 2.91
N PHE A 312 -2.74 -13.12 1.81
CA PHE A 312 -3.53 -14.28 1.36
C PHE A 312 -2.67 -15.34 0.65
N ASP A 313 -1.56 -14.93 0.05
CA ASP A 313 -0.63 -15.81 -0.65
C ASP A 313 0.56 -16.29 0.21
N LEU A 314 0.56 -15.97 1.50
CA LEU A 314 1.55 -16.42 2.48
C LEU A 314 1.18 -17.74 3.15
#